data_ec1c8f3e5518119fd6476d680c2dadf1
#
_entry.id   ec1c8f3e5518119fd6476d680c2dadf1
#
_cell.length_a   1.000
_cell.length_b   1.000
_cell.length_c   1.000
_cell.angle_alpha   90.00
_cell.angle_beta   90.00
_cell.angle_gamma   90.00
#
_symmetry.space_group_name_H-M   'P 1'
#
loop_
_entity.id
_entity.type
_entity.pdbx_description
1 polymer ?
#
loop_
_entity_poly.entity_id
_entity_poly.type
_entity_poly.pdbx_seq_one_letter_code
_entity_poly.pdbx_strand_id
1 'polypeptide(L)'
;MSAEPPPAGRATTFPCPENEIARYTAFRADEPIEIDGRLTEPVWIRAPHSPRFVDILTGGRAIHNTHAIVVWDERNLYVAYRIEEPFLHAKYTNHNDPIYYDNDVEFFIAGRDAYYEFEINAFNASYEVFFLWNDAYEKGGFAGVPEFTRSSLKPFNGVGFKNHPRGGRLGNFTWSYPGKQTAVHVDGTINNDKDRDRGWTVELAFPWKGLEWLAKAEQRALPPREGDVWRMDFSRFNTYKEAPPARDSGGWVWTRHGIWDSHIPECFAYVRFSTNLVR
;
A
#
# COMPACT_ATOMS: atom_id res chain seq x y z
N MET A 1 -9.47 -48.75 -22.47
CA MET A 1 -8.31 -47.87 -22.18
C MET A 1 -8.87 -46.67 -21.43
N SER A 2 -8.74 -46.67 -20.14
CA SER A 2 -9.15 -45.55 -19.26
C SER A 2 -8.08 -44.49 -19.31
N ALA A 3 -8.46 -43.27 -19.71
CA ALA A 3 -7.57 -42.13 -19.70
C ALA A 3 -7.17 -41.77 -18.24
N GLU A 4 -5.90 -41.67 -18.00
CA GLU A 4 -5.34 -41.16 -16.73
C GLU A 4 -5.85 -39.74 -16.49
N PRO A 5 -6.26 -39.39 -15.25
CA PRO A 5 -6.64 -38.01 -14.94
C PRO A 5 -5.40 -37.12 -15.06
N PRO A 6 -5.55 -35.84 -15.49
CA PRO A 6 -4.44 -34.92 -15.60
C PRO A 6 -3.80 -34.70 -14.22
N PRO A 7 -2.47 -34.51 -14.16
CA PRO A 7 -1.77 -34.29 -12.91
C PRO A 7 -2.37 -33.08 -12.18
N ALA A 8 -2.68 -33.27 -10.91
CA ALA A 8 -3.12 -32.21 -10.02
C ALA A 8 -2.08 -31.06 -10.08
N GLY A 9 -2.51 -29.89 -10.57
CA GLY A 9 -1.68 -28.71 -10.61
C GLY A 9 -1.09 -28.48 -9.22
N ARG A 10 0.23 -28.28 -9.14
CA ARG A 10 0.89 -27.85 -7.89
C ARG A 10 0.15 -26.62 -7.39
N ALA A 11 -0.47 -26.72 -6.23
CA ALA A 11 -0.98 -25.56 -5.54
C ALA A 11 0.18 -24.58 -5.39
N THR A 12 0.12 -23.46 -6.11
CA THR A 12 1.11 -22.40 -6.01
C THR A 12 0.93 -21.75 -4.64
N THR A 13 1.83 -22.05 -3.73
CA THR A 13 1.86 -21.46 -2.39
C THR A 13 2.38 -20.06 -2.52
N PHE A 14 1.62 -19.07 -2.03
CA PHE A 14 2.12 -17.71 -1.85
C PHE A 14 3.22 -17.69 -0.78
N PRO A 15 4.18 -16.77 -0.88
CA PRO A 15 5.32 -16.73 0.04
C PRO A 15 4.94 -16.31 1.48
N CYS A 16 3.75 -15.74 1.67
CA CYS A 16 3.19 -15.34 2.95
C CYS A 16 2.22 -16.41 3.49
N PRO A 17 2.44 -16.95 4.71
CA PRO A 17 1.49 -17.86 5.33
C PRO A 17 0.20 -17.13 5.74
N GLU A 18 -0.96 -17.69 5.45
CA GLU A 18 -2.27 -17.10 5.76
C GLU A 18 -2.44 -16.73 7.24
N ASN A 19 -1.89 -17.53 8.14
CA ASN A 19 -1.97 -17.28 9.59
C ASN A 19 -1.06 -16.14 10.08
N GLU A 20 -0.14 -15.67 9.26
CA GLU A 20 0.74 -14.52 9.55
C GLU A 20 0.16 -13.21 8.97
N ILE A 21 -0.86 -13.28 8.12
CA ILE A 21 -1.45 -12.09 7.52
C ILE A 21 -2.16 -11.26 8.58
N ALA A 22 -1.77 -9.99 8.69
CA ALA A 22 -2.30 -9.06 9.67
C ALA A 22 -3.80 -8.79 9.47
N ARG A 23 -4.48 -8.53 10.59
CA ARG A 23 -5.90 -8.16 10.62
C ARG A 23 -6.06 -6.85 11.38
N TYR A 24 -6.85 -5.94 10.84
CA TYR A 24 -7.05 -4.61 11.39
C TYR A 24 -8.51 -4.20 11.30
N THR A 25 -8.93 -3.33 12.21
CA THR A 25 -10.25 -2.70 12.13
C THR A 25 -10.06 -1.20 11.90
N ALA A 26 -10.49 -0.73 10.73
CA ALA A 26 -10.58 0.68 10.43
C ALA A 26 -11.91 1.22 10.99
N PHE A 27 -11.82 2.07 12.00
CA PHE A 27 -12.96 2.72 12.63
C PHE A 27 -13.32 4.01 11.88
N ARG A 28 -14.56 4.42 12.05
CA ARG A 28 -15.06 5.66 11.45
C ARG A 28 -14.56 6.87 12.26
N ALA A 29 -14.07 7.88 11.56
CA ALA A 29 -13.70 9.15 12.14
C ALA A 29 -14.95 9.91 12.60
N ASP A 30 -14.88 10.55 13.76
CA ASP A 30 -15.95 11.32 14.38
C ASP A 30 -15.79 12.83 14.22
N GLU A 31 -14.68 13.25 13.65
CA GLU A 31 -14.32 14.65 13.44
C GLU A 31 -13.65 14.85 12.07
N PRO A 32 -13.69 16.06 11.49
CA PRO A 32 -12.95 16.38 10.28
C PRO A 32 -11.44 16.17 10.46
N ILE A 33 -10.79 15.63 9.42
CA ILE A 33 -9.34 15.48 9.35
C ILE A 33 -8.80 16.50 8.36
N GLU A 34 -7.87 17.35 8.81
CA GLU A 34 -7.13 18.27 7.97
C GLU A 34 -5.86 17.56 7.47
N ILE A 35 -5.66 17.52 6.16
CA ILE A 35 -4.50 16.86 5.57
C ILE A 35 -3.33 17.84 5.55
N ASP A 36 -2.62 17.95 6.69
CA ASP A 36 -1.47 18.84 6.88
C ASP A 36 -0.16 18.09 7.19
N GLY A 37 -0.24 16.77 7.35
CA GLY A 37 0.89 15.86 7.59
C GLY A 37 1.27 15.72 9.07
N ARG A 38 0.60 16.39 10.02
CA ARG A 38 1.08 16.50 11.42
C ARG A 38 0.52 15.47 12.38
N LEU A 39 -0.50 14.76 12.05
CA LEU A 39 -1.20 13.78 12.92
C LEU A 39 -1.58 14.36 14.28
N THR A 40 -2.09 15.60 14.30
CA THR A 40 -2.47 16.31 15.52
C THR A 40 -3.93 16.10 15.91
N GLU A 41 -4.78 15.67 14.98
CA GLU A 41 -6.17 15.37 15.26
C GLU A 41 -6.30 14.22 16.27
N PRO A 42 -7.22 14.35 17.23
CA PRO A 42 -7.41 13.31 18.25
C PRO A 42 -7.71 11.93 17.67
N VAL A 43 -8.30 11.86 16.48
CA VAL A 43 -8.58 10.59 15.79
C VAL A 43 -7.32 9.76 15.56
N TRP A 44 -6.19 10.38 15.22
CA TRP A 44 -4.91 9.68 15.00
C TRP A 44 -4.28 9.12 16.26
N ILE A 45 -4.62 9.72 17.41
CA ILE A 45 -4.14 9.26 18.71
C ILE A 45 -5.00 8.10 19.22
N ARG A 46 -6.31 8.17 18.98
CA ARG A 46 -7.28 7.20 19.50
C ARG A 46 -7.43 5.96 18.60
N ALA A 47 -7.24 6.13 17.28
CA ALA A 47 -7.34 5.02 16.34
C ALA A 47 -6.28 3.93 16.64
N PRO A 48 -6.61 2.66 16.40
CA PRO A 48 -5.61 1.60 16.51
C PRO A 48 -4.45 1.87 15.55
N HIS A 49 -3.23 1.73 16.05
CA HIS A 49 -2.03 1.74 15.21
C HIS A 49 -1.70 0.31 14.78
N SER A 50 -1.11 0.15 13.61
CA SER A 50 -0.49 -1.12 13.24
C SER A 50 0.55 -1.53 14.28
N PRO A 51 0.89 -2.79 14.41
CA PRO A 51 2.18 -3.17 14.98
C PRO A 51 3.32 -2.46 14.26
N ARG A 52 4.48 -2.38 14.91
CA ARG A 52 5.73 -1.98 14.23
C ARG A 52 5.94 -2.86 13.00
N PHE A 53 6.32 -2.25 11.88
CA PHE A 53 6.63 -2.98 10.67
C PHE A 53 7.79 -3.96 10.89
N VAL A 54 7.77 -5.02 10.11
CA VAL A 54 8.76 -6.09 10.11
C VAL A 54 9.49 -6.14 8.77
N ASP A 55 10.69 -6.71 8.76
CA ASP A 55 11.44 -6.93 7.52
C ASP A 55 10.64 -7.78 6.53
N ILE A 56 10.53 -7.31 5.29
CA ILE A 56 9.70 -7.91 4.24
C ILE A 56 10.09 -9.36 3.91
N LEU A 57 11.39 -9.68 4.02
CA LEU A 57 11.91 -11.01 3.71
C LEU A 57 11.81 -11.95 4.90
N THR A 58 12.30 -11.51 6.05
CA THR A 58 12.55 -12.37 7.21
C THR A 58 11.45 -12.33 8.24
N GLY A 59 10.64 -11.27 8.27
CA GLY A 59 9.70 -10.99 9.35
C GLY A 59 10.38 -10.52 10.64
N GLY A 60 11.69 -10.29 10.61
CA GLY A 60 12.44 -9.75 11.73
C GLY A 60 12.03 -8.30 12.04
N ARG A 61 12.39 -7.83 13.22
CA ARG A 61 12.08 -6.46 13.63
C ARG A 61 12.85 -5.46 12.76
N ALA A 62 12.15 -4.56 12.06
CA ALA A 62 12.76 -3.44 11.34
C ALA A 62 13.62 -2.58 12.29
N ILE A 63 14.73 -2.03 11.79
CA ILE A 63 15.65 -1.22 12.63
C ILE A 63 15.02 0.12 13.05
N HIS A 64 14.24 0.75 12.17
CA HIS A 64 13.51 1.96 12.48
C HIS A 64 12.02 1.68 12.64
N ASN A 65 11.38 2.42 13.54
CA ASN A 65 9.97 2.21 13.84
C ASN A 65 9.09 2.84 12.75
N THR A 66 8.14 2.08 12.27
CA THR A 66 7.08 2.56 11.37
C THR A 66 5.75 1.98 11.79
N HIS A 67 4.73 2.81 11.83
CA HIS A 67 3.36 2.41 12.06
C HIS A 67 2.45 3.05 11.02
N ALA A 68 1.44 2.31 10.58
CA ALA A 68 0.32 2.82 9.79
C ALA A 68 -0.94 2.91 10.65
N ILE A 69 -1.81 3.83 10.30
CA ILE A 69 -3.13 4.05 10.91
C ILE A 69 -4.14 4.19 9.78
N VAL A 70 -5.28 3.53 9.89
CA VAL A 70 -6.36 3.61 8.90
C VAL A 70 -7.65 3.99 9.60
N VAL A 71 -8.27 5.05 9.14
CA VAL A 71 -9.63 5.45 9.52
C VAL A 71 -10.42 5.85 8.28
N TRP A 72 -11.70 6.11 8.41
CA TRP A 72 -12.55 6.45 7.28
C TRP A 72 -13.73 7.31 7.69
N ASP A 73 -14.32 8.02 6.74
CA ASP A 73 -15.59 8.73 6.88
C ASP A 73 -16.47 8.51 5.64
N GLU A 74 -17.55 9.26 5.52
CA GLU A 74 -18.48 9.16 4.39
C GLU A 74 -17.84 9.59 3.05
N ARG A 75 -16.72 10.29 3.08
CA ARG A 75 -16.07 10.87 1.89
C ARG A 75 -14.80 10.15 1.50
N ASN A 76 -14.00 9.76 2.49
CA ASN A 76 -12.63 9.32 2.26
C ASN A 76 -12.25 8.08 3.08
N LEU A 77 -11.35 7.30 2.53
CA LEU A 77 -10.40 6.47 3.25
C LEU A 77 -9.22 7.36 3.64
N TYR A 78 -8.82 7.33 4.91
CA TYR A 78 -7.64 8.03 5.39
C TYR A 78 -6.58 7.05 5.83
N VAL A 79 -5.35 7.31 5.43
CA VAL A 79 -4.17 6.53 5.82
C VAL A 79 -3.13 7.49 6.38
N ALA A 80 -2.55 7.15 7.52
CA ALA A 80 -1.46 7.91 8.09
C ALA A 80 -0.27 7.02 8.44
N TYR A 81 0.93 7.60 8.40
CA TYR A 81 2.17 6.94 8.81
C TYR A 81 2.90 7.76 9.86
N ARG A 82 3.47 7.06 10.86
CA ARG A 82 4.52 7.57 11.76
C ARG A 82 5.81 6.83 11.47
N ILE A 83 6.85 7.57 11.12
CA ILE A 83 8.07 7.02 10.56
C ILE A 83 9.25 7.56 11.37
N GLU A 84 9.95 6.68 12.10
CA GLU A 84 11.25 6.99 12.67
C GLU A 84 12.30 6.92 11.56
N GLU A 85 13.03 8.01 11.34
CA GLU A 85 14.07 8.08 10.33
C GLU A 85 15.19 9.03 10.79
N PRO A 86 16.32 8.48 11.27
CA PRO A 86 17.42 9.29 11.81
C PRO A 86 18.18 10.11 10.77
N PHE A 87 18.07 9.75 9.50
CA PHE A 87 18.74 10.41 8.38
C PHE A 87 17.77 10.46 7.19
N LEU A 88 17.06 11.58 7.08
CA LEU A 88 16.08 11.78 6.03
C LEU A 88 16.77 12.06 4.70
N HIS A 89 16.57 11.17 3.76
CA HIS A 89 17.02 11.32 2.38
C HIS A 89 15.85 11.28 1.42
N ALA A 90 15.78 12.25 0.51
CA ALA A 90 14.86 12.25 -0.59
C ALA A 90 15.50 12.97 -1.78
N LYS A 91 15.22 12.53 -2.99
CA LYS A 91 15.77 13.04 -4.22
C LYS A 91 14.69 13.55 -5.17
N TYR A 92 13.61 12.82 -5.28
CA TYR A 92 12.56 13.05 -6.26
C TYR A 92 11.53 14.05 -5.74
N THR A 93 11.10 14.97 -6.60
CA THR A 93 10.23 16.10 -6.22
C THR A 93 8.96 16.23 -7.07
N ASN A 94 8.84 15.45 -8.16
CA ASN A 94 7.70 15.53 -9.05
C ASN A 94 6.78 14.32 -8.90
N HIS A 95 5.51 14.52 -9.21
CA HIS A 95 4.55 13.44 -9.32
C HIS A 95 4.96 12.43 -10.40
N ASN A 96 4.91 11.15 -10.07
CA ASN A 96 5.34 10.02 -10.90
C ASN A 96 6.86 9.97 -11.23
N ASP A 97 7.70 10.72 -10.52
CA ASP A 97 9.10 10.38 -10.42
C ASP A 97 9.24 8.97 -9.80
N PRO A 98 10.33 8.23 -10.06
CA PRO A 98 10.51 6.86 -9.55
C PRO A 98 10.83 6.84 -8.05
N ILE A 99 9.82 7.11 -7.22
CA ILE A 99 9.90 7.25 -5.76
C ILE A 99 10.44 5.98 -5.10
N TYR A 100 10.19 4.80 -5.66
CA TYR A 100 10.74 3.50 -5.21
C TYR A 100 12.29 3.42 -5.17
N TYR A 101 13.00 4.47 -5.61
CA TYR A 101 14.45 4.63 -5.41
C TYR A 101 14.79 5.59 -4.28
N ASP A 102 13.82 6.20 -3.63
CA ASP A 102 13.97 7.05 -2.46
C ASP A 102 13.70 6.30 -1.16
N ASN A 103 13.84 6.97 -0.03
CA ASN A 103 13.19 6.55 1.20
C ASN A 103 11.72 6.94 1.11
N ASP A 104 10.84 5.97 1.18
CA ASP A 104 9.43 6.14 0.94
C ASP A 104 8.54 5.30 1.87
N VAL A 105 7.25 5.57 1.84
CA VAL A 105 6.22 4.66 2.31
C VAL A 105 5.25 4.40 1.17
N GLU A 106 4.77 3.17 1.12
CA GLU A 106 3.86 2.70 0.10
C GLU A 106 2.53 2.25 0.70
N PHE A 107 1.48 2.46 -0.05
CA PHE A 107 0.14 2.01 0.24
C PHE A 107 -0.43 1.26 -0.96
N PHE A 108 -0.89 0.04 -0.73
CA PHE A 108 -1.61 -0.74 -1.72
C PHE A 108 -3.02 -1.05 -1.25
N ILE A 109 -3.97 -1.06 -2.18
CA ILE A 109 -5.33 -1.52 -1.93
C ILE A 109 -5.81 -2.38 -3.10
N ALA A 110 -6.37 -3.56 -2.80
CA ALA A 110 -6.75 -4.52 -3.80
C ALA A 110 -8.24 -4.86 -3.79
N GLY A 111 -8.81 -4.92 -4.99
CA GLY A 111 -10.01 -5.64 -5.33
C GLY A 111 -9.68 -6.98 -6.00
N ARG A 112 -10.69 -7.71 -6.44
CA ARG A 112 -10.50 -9.02 -7.10
C ARG A 112 -9.74 -8.91 -8.42
N ASP A 113 -10.05 -7.91 -9.24
CA ASP A 113 -9.61 -7.83 -10.64
C ASP A 113 -8.51 -6.80 -10.88
N ALA A 114 -8.20 -5.99 -9.88
CA ALA A 114 -7.24 -4.90 -9.94
C ALA A 114 -6.69 -4.55 -8.56
N TYR A 115 -5.59 -3.83 -8.53
CA TYR A 115 -5.10 -3.17 -7.31
C TYR A 115 -4.44 -1.83 -7.64
N TYR A 116 -4.39 -0.97 -6.66
CA TYR A 116 -3.78 0.35 -6.74
C TYR A 116 -2.55 0.40 -5.86
N GLU A 117 -1.48 1.02 -6.36
CA GLU A 117 -0.22 1.33 -5.70
C GLU A 117 -0.06 2.83 -5.56
N PHE A 118 0.36 3.26 -4.40
CA PHE A 118 0.70 4.64 -4.10
C PHE A 118 1.96 4.69 -3.24
N GLU A 119 2.93 5.50 -3.65
CA GLU A 119 4.17 5.74 -2.92
C GLU A 119 4.33 7.24 -2.64
N ILE A 120 5.01 7.59 -1.54
CA ILE A 120 5.28 8.97 -1.18
C ILE A 120 6.58 9.07 -0.38
N ASN A 121 7.38 10.10 -0.68
CA ASN A 121 8.61 10.42 0.03
C ASN A 121 8.49 11.65 0.94
N ALA A 122 9.58 11.99 1.64
CA ALA A 122 9.61 13.11 2.58
C ALA A 122 9.42 14.49 1.92
N PHE A 123 9.56 14.63 0.61
CA PHE A 123 9.22 15.85 -0.14
C PHE A 123 7.74 15.95 -0.52
N ASN A 124 6.89 15.02 -0.09
CA ASN A 124 5.51 14.90 -0.56
C ASN A 124 5.38 14.68 -2.07
N ALA A 125 6.43 14.17 -2.71
CA ALA A 125 6.38 13.69 -4.07
C ALA A 125 5.77 12.30 -4.07
N SER A 126 4.85 12.03 -5.00
CA SER A 126 4.14 10.75 -5.06
C SER A 126 4.28 10.06 -6.40
N TYR A 127 4.28 8.74 -6.36
CA TYR A 127 4.20 7.85 -7.50
C TYR A 127 2.99 6.94 -7.34
N GLU A 128 2.31 6.62 -8.44
CA GLU A 128 1.11 5.80 -8.36
C GLU A 128 0.88 5.01 -9.65
N VAL A 129 0.38 3.79 -9.50
CA VAL A 129 0.03 2.91 -10.61
C VAL A 129 -1.28 2.18 -10.33
N PHE A 130 -2.12 2.09 -11.33
CA PHE A 130 -3.29 1.23 -11.29
C PHE A 130 -3.02 -0.05 -12.08
N PHE A 131 -3.05 -1.20 -11.40
CA PHE A 131 -2.79 -2.51 -11.99
C PHE A 131 -4.06 -3.30 -12.23
N LEU A 132 -4.15 -3.90 -13.41
CA LEU A 132 -5.23 -4.79 -13.83
C LEU A 132 -4.66 -6.20 -14.05
N TRP A 133 -5.32 -7.22 -13.54
CA TRP A 133 -4.95 -8.58 -13.89
C TRP A 133 -5.25 -8.88 -15.36
N ASN A 134 -4.32 -9.52 -16.07
CA ASN A 134 -4.50 -9.85 -17.49
C ASN A 134 -5.77 -10.66 -17.76
N ASP A 135 -6.09 -11.62 -16.87
CA ASP A 135 -7.27 -12.47 -16.98
C ASP A 135 -8.59 -11.71 -16.78
N ALA A 136 -8.53 -10.55 -16.09
CA ALA A 136 -9.68 -9.71 -15.79
C ALA A 136 -9.87 -8.54 -16.77
N TYR A 137 -8.88 -8.19 -17.56
CA TYR A 137 -8.91 -7.00 -18.41
C TYR A 137 -10.17 -6.92 -19.29
N GLU A 138 -10.43 -7.96 -20.08
CA GLU A 138 -11.63 -8.00 -20.93
C GLU A 138 -12.90 -8.31 -20.11
N LYS A 139 -12.83 -9.30 -19.21
CA LYS A 139 -13.98 -9.77 -18.42
C LYS A 139 -14.48 -8.74 -17.42
N GLY A 140 -13.58 -7.94 -16.85
CA GLY A 140 -13.89 -6.86 -15.90
C GLY A 140 -14.45 -5.60 -16.55
N GLY A 141 -14.46 -5.53 -17.88
CA GLY A 141 -14.96 -4.38 -18.63
C GLY A 141 -13.99 -3.19 -18.65
N PHE A 142 -12.70 -3.41 -18.33
CA PHE A 142 -11.70 -2.37 -18.36
C PHE A 142 -11.32 -1.94 -19.77
N ALA A 143 -11.39 -2.85 -20.75
CA ALA A 143 -11.09 -2.58 -22.16
C ALA A 143 -11.95 -1.45 -22.78
N GLY A 144 -13.15 -1.24 -22.24
CA GLY A 144 -14.06 -0.15 -22.67
C GLY A 144 -13.87 1.18 -21.94
N VAL A 145 -12.88 1.27 -21.04
CA VAL A 145 -12.65 2.46 -20.21
C VAL A 145 -11.52 3.27 -20.83
N PRO A 146 -11.69 4.58 -21.07
CA PRO A 146 -10.67 5.43 -21.69
C PRO A 146 -9.32 5.41 -20.98
N GLU A 147 -9.32 5.38 -19.66
CA GLU A 147 -8.12 5.35 -18.81
C GLU A 147 -7.33 4.04 -18.93
N PHE A 148 -7.99 2.95 -19.38
CA PHE A 148 -7.39 1.62 -19.46
C PHE A 148 -7.30 1.09 -20.90
N THR A 149 -7.13 1.98 -21.87
CA THR A 149 -6.86 1.55 -23.25
C THR A 149 -5.53 0.80 -23.34
N ARG A 150 -5.40 -0.14 -24.29
CA ARG A 150 -4.16 -0.92 -24.47
C ARG A 150 -2.91 -0.04 -24.64
N SER A 151 -3.05 1.15 -25.23
CA SER A 151 -1.95 2.09 -25.42
C SER A 151 -1.46 2.76 -24.13
N SER A 152 -2.33 2.90 -23.11
CA SER A 152 -1.99 3.48 -21.81
C SER A 152 -1.42 2.45 -20.83
N LEU A 153 -1.50 1.16 -21.16
CA LEU A 153 -1.13 0.06 -20.27
C LEU A 153 0.21 -0.55 -20.67
N LYS A 154 1.02 -0.88 -19.65
CA LYS A 154 2.29 -1.59 -19.83
C LYS A 154 2.25 -2.94 -19.10
N PRO A 155 2.80 -4.01 -19.69
CA PRO A 155 2.92 -5.30 -19.00
C PRO A 155 3.78 -5.17 -17.74
N PHE A 156 3.34 -5.81 -16.66
CA PHE A 156 4.06 -5.90 -15.41
C PHE A 156 3.94 -7.31 -14.82
N ASN A 157 5.02 -7.86 -14.32
CA ASN A 157 5.06 -9.23 -13.83
C ASN A 157 5.61 -9.36 -12.38
N GLY A 158 5.44 -8.31 -11.58
CA GLY A 158 5.97 -8.23 -10.21
C GLY A 158 7.45 -7.87 -10.17
N VAL A 159 7.94 -7.61 -8.97
CA VAL A 159 9.34 -7.26 -8.70
C VAL A 159 10.15 -8.53 -8.40
N GLY A 160 9.73 -9.31 -7.41
CA GLY A 160 10.39 -10.55 -6.98
C GLY A 160 9.57 -11.82 -7.26
N PHE A 161 8.26 -11.77 -7.09
CA PHE A 161 7.33 -12.89 -7.28
C PHE A 161 6.83 -12.93 -8.73
N LYS A 162 7.70 -13.43 -9.64
CA LYS A 162 7.43 -13.43 -11.09
C LYS A 162 6.40 -14.45 -11.57
N ASN A 163 6.15 -15.50 -10.79
CA ASN A 163 5.29 -16.64 -11.17
C ASN A 163 3.95 -16.60 -10.43
N HIS A 164 3.29 -15.43 -10.42
CA HIS A 164 1.99 -15.32 -9.81
C HIS A 164 0.97 -16.22 -10.51
N PRO A 165 0.10 -16.98 -9.78
CA PRO A 165 -0.85 -17.93 -10.37
C PRO A 165 -1.81 -17.32 -11.39
N ARG A 166 -2.20 -16.05 -11.21
CA ARG A 166 -3.04 -15.30 -12.17
C ARG A 166 -2.27 -14.79 -13.39
N GLY A 167 -0.96 -15.01 -13.45
CA GLY A 167 -0.10 -14.51 -14.52
C GLY A 167 0.28 -13.04 -14.35
N GLY A 168 0.47 -12.35 -15.48
CA GLY A 168 0.91 -10.96 -15.53
C GLY A 168 -0.21 -9.96 -15.26
N ARG A 169 0.19 -8.73 -15.14
CA ARG A 169 -0.68 -7.56 -14.94
C ARG A 169 -0.42 -6.54 -16.04
N LEU A 170 -1.35 -5.61 -16.16
CA LEU A 170 -1.25 -4.41 -16.99
C LEU A 170 -1.27 -3.21 -16.05
N GLY A 171 -0.21 -2.42 -16.03
CA GLY A 171 -0.10 -1.21 -15.20
C GLY A 171 -0.38 0.05 -16.02
N ASN A 172 -1.24 0.93 -15.52
CA ASN A 172 -1.33 2.30 -15.99
C ASN A 172 -0.45 3.20 -15.11
N PHE A 173 0.75 3.52 -15.59
CA PHE A 173 1.76 4.32 -14.91
C PHE A 173 1.54 5.83 -15.04
N THR A 174 0.49 6.24 -15.72
CA THR A 174 0.08 7.64 -15.88
C THR A 174 -1.26 7.91 -15.22
N TRP A 175 -1.87 6.90 -14.60
CA TRP A 175 -3.11 7.06 -13.88
C TRP A 175 -2.86 7.85 -12.58
N SER A 176 -3.80 8.72 -12.26
CA SER A 176 -3.73 9.50 -11.02
C SER A 176 -5.04 9.36 -10.26
N TYR A 177 -4.91 9.10 -8.96
CA TYR A 177 -6.08 8.92 -8.10
C TYR A 177 -6.91 10.22 -8.03
N PRO A 178 -8.19 10.19 -8.40
CA PRO A 178 -9.00 11.41 -8.50
C PRO A 178 -9.30 12.00 -7.12
N GLY A 179 -8.86 13.24 -6.93
CA GLY A 179 -9.15 14.02 -5.72
C GLY A 179 -8.40 13.61 -4.47
N LYS A 180 -7.37 12.75 -4.57
CA LYS A 180 -6.52 12.44 -3.42
C LYS A 180 -5.91 13.71 -2.82
N GLN A 181 -5.70 13.70 -1.53
CA GLN A 181 -4.95 14.71 -0.80
C GLN A 181 -3.80 14.04 -0.05
N THR A 182 -2.64 14.67 -0.05
CA THR A 182 -1.43 14.18 0.59
C THR A 182 -0.73 15.30 1.32
N ALA A 183 -0.19 15.00 2.49
CA ALA A 183 0.67 15.92 3.21
C ALA A 183 1.73 15.16 3.99
N VAL A 184 2.91 15.78 4.10
CA VAL A 184 4.05 15.26 4.84
C VAL A 184 4.54 16.33 5.81
N HIS A 185 4.81 15.92 7.05
CA HIS A 185 5.50 16.75 8.02
C HIS A 185 6.83 16.09 8.40
N VAL A 186 7.91 16.84 8.28
CA VAL A 186 9.26 16.40 8.61
C VAL A 186 9.68 16.98 9.99
N ASP A 187 10.10 16.10 10.90
CA ASP A 187 10.72 16.47 12.18
C ASP A 187 12.24 16.24 12.06
N GLY A 188 12.89 17.13 11.33
CA GLY A 188 14.29 17.06 10.96
C GLY A 188 14.64 17.92 9.75
N THR A 189 15.74 17.56 9.09
CA THR A 189 16.22 18.23 7.87
C THR A 189 16.53 17.22 6.77
N ILE A 190 15.85 17.34 5.63
CA ILE A 190 16.06 16.43 4.50
C ILE A 190 17.44 16.68 3.88
N ASN A 191 18.17 15.56 3.60
CA ASN A 191 19.49 15.59 2.95
C ASN A 191 20.59 16.32 3.76
N ASN A 192 20.48 16.33 5.08
CA ASN A 192 21.51 16.89 5.96
C ASN A 192 22.08 15.81 6.90
N ASP A 193 23.26 15.29 6.58
CA ASP A 193 23.94 14.25 7.36
C ASP A 193 24.65 14.76 8.63
N LYS A 194 24.58 16.06 8.93
CA LYS A 194 25.28 16.66 10.06
C LYS A 194 24.46 16.66 11.33
N ASP A 195 23.18 16.45 11.24
CA ASP A 195 22.24 16.31 12.35
C ASP A 195 21.59 14.92 12.36
N ARG A 196 20.81 14.66 13.37
CA ARG A 196 20.03 13.44 13.51
C ARG A 196 18.57 13.82 13.60
N ASP A 197 17.81 13.32 12.65
CA ASP A 197 16.39 13.57 12.54
C ASP A 197 15.60 12.67 13.51
N ARG A 198 14.36 13.05 13.78
CA ARG A 198 13.40 12.20 14.49
C ARG A 198 12.61 11.33 13.53
N GLY A 199 12.28 11.88 12.36
CA GLY A 199 11.53 11.20 11.33
C GLY A 199 10.51 12.09 10.63
N TRP A 200 9.46 11.48 10.14
CA TRP A 200 8.41 12.18 9.42
C TRP A 200 7.06 11.50 9.59
N THR A 201 6.01 12.23 9.25
CA THR A 201 4.64 11.74 9.27
C THR A 201 3.97 12.02 7.93
N VAL A 202 3.02 11.18 7.57
CA VAL A 202 2.26 11.28 6.33
C VAL A 202 0.78 11.22 6.66
N GLU A 203 0.00 12.06 5.99
CA GLU A 203 -1.45 11.98 5.93
C GLU A 203 -1.92 11.89 4.49
N LEU A 204 -2.80 10.93 4.23
CA LEU A 204 -3.38 10.66 2.93
C LEU A 204 -4.90 10.59 3.06
N ALA A 205 -5.60 11.24 2.13
CA ALA A 205 -7.05 11.10 1.98
C ALA A 205 -7.37 10.63 0.55
N PHE A 206 -8.07 9.52 0.47
CA PHE A 206 -8.50 8.90 -0.78
C PHE A 206 -10.02 8.93 -0.87
N PRO A 207 -10.64 9.84 -1.67
CA PRO A 207 -12.07 9.84 -1.90
C PRO A 207 -12.60 8.50 -2.41
N TRP A 208 -13.69 7.99 -1.86
CA TRP A 208 -14.25 6.68 -2.21
C TRP A 208 -14.50 6.49 -3.71
N LYS A 209 -14.84 7.57 -4.40
CA LYS A 209 -15.06 7.54 -5.85
C LYS A 209 -13.86 7.00 -6.64
N GLY A 210 -12.63 7.27 -6.17
CA GLY A 210 -11.41 6.75 -6.81
C GLY A 210 -11.24 5.24 -6.70
N LEU A 211 -11.96 4.57 -5.79
CA LEU A 211 -11.93 3.11 -5.60
C LEU A 211 -13.02 2.36 -6.39
N GLU A 212 -13.84 3.05 -7.20
CA GLU A 212 -14.96 2.42 -7.91
C GLU A 212 -14.53 1.24 -8.81
N TRP A 213 -13.36 1.35 -9.47
CA TRP A 213 -12.82 0.27 -10.31
C TRP A 213 -12.39 -0.96 -9.50
N LEU A 214 -11.89 -0.78 -8.28
CA LEU A 214 -11.56 -1.88 -7.38
C LEU A 214 -12.82 -2.53 -6.79
N ALA A 215 -13.83 -1.72 -6.51
CA ALA A 215 -15.08 -2.18 -5.92
C ALA A 215 -15.97 -2.95 -6.92
N LYS A 216 -15.86 -2.63 -8.22
CA LYS A 216 -16.78 -3.07 -9.28
C LYS A 216 -16.94 -4.58 -9.36
N ALA A 217 -15.83 -5.32 -9.36
CA ALA A 217 -15.83 -6.77 -9.58
C ALA A 217 -16.59 -7.55 -8.49
N GLU A 218 -16.64 -7.03 -7.30
CA GLU A 218 -17.28 -7.65 -6.13
C GLU A 218 -18.53 -6.88 -5.68
N GLN A 219 -18.92 -5.83 -6.41
CA GLN A 219 -20.06 -4.96 -6.11
C GLN A 219 -19.97 -4.39 -4.67
N ARG A 220 -18.77 -4.04 -4.24
CA ARG A 220 -18.53 -3.48 -2.90
C ARG A 220 -19.16 -2.11 -2.78
N ALA A 221 -19.72 -1.81 -1.62
CA ALA A 221 -20.24 -0.49 -1.31
C ALA A 221 -19.11 0.53 -1.16
N LEU A 222 -19.35 1.77 -1.59
CA LEU A 222 -18.47 2.93 -1.38
C LEU A 222 -19.34 4.11 -0.88
N PRO A 223 -19.15 4.57 0.37
CA PRO A 223 -18.25 4.05 1.39
C PRO A 223 -18.58 2.61 1.83
N PRO A 224 -17.63 1.91 2.47
CA PRO A 224 -17.82 0.56 2.97
C PRO A 224 -18.93 0.46 4.03
N ARG A 225 -19.52 -0.72 4.14
CA ARG A 225 -20.51 -1.05 5.18
C ARG A 225 -19.82 -1.68 6.40
N GLU A 226 -20.55 -1.73 7.52
CA GLU A 226 -20.10 -2.47 8.71
C GLU A 226 -19.72 -3.91 8.33
N GLY A 227 -18.48 -4.25 8.67
CA GLY A 227 -17.94 -5.59 8.46
C GLY A 227 -17.33 -5.86 7.09
N ASP A 228 -17.42 -4.94 6.13
CA ASP A 228 -16.72 -5.07 4.84
C ASP A 228 -15.21 -5.22 5.07
N VAL A 229 -14.57 -6.09 4.29
CA VAL A 229 -13.13 -6.36 4.39
C VAL A 229 -12.45 -6.07 3.05
N TRP A 230 -11.41 -5.27 3.10
CA TRP A 230 -10.55 -4.99 1.96
C TRP A 230 -9.13 -5.50 2.24
N ARG A 231 -8.38 -5.77 1.17
CA ARG A 231 -6.97 -6.16 1.25
C ARG A 231 -6.11 -4.92 1.04
N MET A 232 -5.26 -4.59 2.01
CA MET A 232 -4.37 -3.43 1.96
C MET A 232 -2.97 -3.83 2.40
N ASP A 233 -1.96 -3.26 1.75
CA ASP A 233 -0.58 -3.35 2.20
C ASP A 233 -0.03 -1.99 2.56
N PHE A 234 0.90 -1.99 3.50
CA PHE A 234 1.60 -0.82 4.00
C PHE A 234 3.06 -1.20 4.13
N SER A 235 3.88 -0.58 3.31
CA SER A 235 5.31 -0.85 3.24
C SER A 235 6.12 0.42 3.36
N ARG A 236 7.40 0.25 3.57
CA ARG A 236 8.41 1.29 3.62
C ARG A 236 9.69 0.73 3.05
N PHE A 237 10.32 1.49 2.19
CA PHE A 237 11.66 1.18 1.71
C PHE A 237 12.64 2.25 2.14
N ASN A 238 13.84 1.82 2.51
CA ASN A 238 14.86 2.68 3.08
C ASN A 238 16.22 2.40 2.46
N THR A 239 16.82 3.43 1.92
CA THR A 239 18.19 3.40 1.45
C THR A 239 19.12 3.71 2.62
N TYR A 240 19.99 2.79 2.96
CA TYR A 240 20.95 3.00 4.03
C TYR A 240 22.11 3.88 3.59
N LYS A 241 22.50 4.81 4.45
CA LYS A 241 23.74 5.56 4.30
C LYS A 241 24.98 4.66 4.51
N GLU A 242 24.87 3.72 5.44
CA GLU A 242 25.88 2.72 5.76
C GLU A 242 25.33 1.32 5.42
N ALA A 243 26.19 0.31 5.44
CA ALA A 243 25.73 -1.06 5.20
C ALA A 243 24.63 -1.43 6.20
N PRO A 244 23.51 -2.02 5.74
CA PRO A 244 22.43 -2.42 6.63
C PRO A 244 22.91 -3.43 7.66
N PRO A 245 22.32 -3.46 8.86
CA PRO A 245 22.59 -4.52 9.82
C PRO A 245 22.36 -5.90 9.21
N ALA A 246 23.12 -6.88 9.63
CA ALA A 246 22.92 -8.25 9.19
C ALA A 246 21.44 -8.67 9.39
N ARG A 247 20.80 -9.18 8.35
CA ARG A 247 19.41 -9.63 8.29
C ARG A 247 18.34 -8.52 8.22
N ASP A 248 18.70 -7.29 7.95
CA ASP A 248 17.72 -6.24 7.61
C ASP A 248 17.84 -5.95 6.11
N SER A 249 16.72 -6.04 5.39
CA SER A 249 16.70 -5.88 3.93
C SER A 249 16.54 -4.42 3.48
N GLY A 250 16.12 -3.53 4.38
CA GLY A 250 15.72 -2.15 4.05
C GLY A 250 14.30 -2.03 3.52
N GLY A 251 13.61 -3.13 3.32
CA GLY A 251 12.18 -3.15 3.01
C GLY A 251 11.41 -3.64 4.24
N TRP A 252 10.46 -2.85 4.71
CA TRP A 252 9.67 -3.15 5.90
C TRP A 252 8.18 -3.04 5.59
N VAL A 253 7.42 -3.98 6.09
CA VAL A 253 6.00 -4.12 5.79
C VAL A 253 5.19 -4.39 7.05
N TRP A 254 3.91 -4.12 7.00
CA TRP A 254 3.00 -4.49 8.06
C TRP A 254 2.83 -6.02 8.15
N THR A 255 2.60 -6.69 7.03
CA THR A 255 2.54 -8.17 6.93
C THR A 255 3.74 -8.68 6.15
N ARG A 256 4.52 -9.59 6.74
CA ARG A 256 5.66 -10.20 6.06
C ARG A 256 5.26 -10.84 4.73
N HIS A 257 5.97 -10.51 3.65
CA HIS A 257 5.77 -11.12 2.33
C HIS A 257 6.66 -12.36 2.09
N GLY A 258 7.84 -12.44 2.73
CA GLY A 258 8.80 -13.52 2.53
C GLY A 258 9.60 -13.45 1.24
N ILE A 259 9.38 -12.40 0.45
CA ILE A 259 10.08 -12.08 -0.80
C ILE A 259 10.12 -10.57 -0.98
N TRP A 260 11.10 -10.07 -1.74
CA TRP A 260 11.22 -8.64 -2.07
C TRP A 260 10.22 -8.27 -3.17
N ASP A 261 8.96 -8.12 -2.78
CA ASP A 261 7.86 -7.75 -3.67
C ASP A 261 6.62 -7.34 -2.87
N SER A 262 6.16 -6.10 -3.02
CA SER A 262 4.89 -5.62 -2.45
C SER A 262 3.67 -5.93 -3.34
N HIS A 263 3.88 -6.43 -4.56
CA HIS A 263 2.81 -6.66 -5.53
C HIS A 263 2.16 -8.06 -5.40
N ILE A 264 1.85 -8.48 -4.19
CA ILE A 264 1.22 -9.78 -3.92
C ILE A 264 -0.04 -9.56 -3.07
N PRO A 265 -1.20 -9.25 -3.71
CA PRO A 265 -2.44 -8.95 -2.98
C PRO A 265 -2.88 -10.02 -1.98
N GLU A 266 -2.45 -11.27 -2.19
CA GLU A 266 -2.71 -12.37 -1.26
C GLU A 266 -1.93 -12.25 0.06
N CYS A 267 -0.88 -11.41 0.10
CA CYS A 267 -0.11 -11.12 1.31
C CYS A 267 -0.60 -9.85 2.04
N PHE A 268 -1.47 -9.07 1.44
CA PHE A 268 -1.97 -7.84 2.04
C PHE A 268 -2.79 -8.11 3.31
N ALA A 269 -2.74 -7.20 4.27
CA ALA A 269 -3.53 -7.27 5.49
C ALA A 269 -5.04 -7.27 5.19
N TYR A 270 -5.80 -7.91 6.07
CA TYR A 270 -7.26 -7.81 6.08
C TYR A 270 -7.68 -6.57 6.88
N VAL A 271 -8.18 -5.55 6.22
CA VAL A 271 -8.71 -4.33 6.84
C VAL A 271 -10.23 -4.40 6.85
N ARG A 272 -10.79 -4.62 8.04
CA ARG A 272 -12.24 -4.64 8.27
C ARG A 272 -12.71 -3.24 8.59
N PHE A 273 -13.77 -2.79 7.95
CA PHE A 273 -14.41 -1.51 8.21
C PHE A 273 -15.46 -1.65 9.31
N SER A 274 -15.42 -0.74 10.29
CA SER A 274 -16.43 -0.64 11.32
C SER A 274 -17.07 0.76 11.30
N THR A 275 -18.39 0.79 11.38
CA THR A 275 -19.17 2.04 11.51
C THR A 275 -19.11 2.62 12.91
N ASN A 276 -18.57 1.89 13.89
CA ASN A 276 -18.28 2.44 15.20
C ASN A 276 -17.25 3.57 15.08
N LEU A 277 -17.47 4.62 15.87
CA LEU A 277 -16.53 5.74 15.94
C LEU A 277 -15.25 5.32 16.65
N VAL A 278 -14.15 5.99 16.29
CA VAL A 278 -12.89 5.91 17.03
C VAL A 278 -13.14 6.39 18.47
N ARG A 279 -12.75 5.63 19.49
CA ARG A 279 -12.97 5.92 20.91
C ARG A 279 -11.70 6.24 21.65
#